data_e6b0f23967a585eb6689ace6d0a279fb
#
_entry.id   e6b0f23967a585eb6689ace6d0a279fb
#
_cell.length_a   1.000
_cell.length_b   1.000
_cell.length_c   1.000
_cell.angle_alpha   90.00
_cell.angle_beta   90.00
_cell.angle_gamma   90.00
#
_symmetry.space_group_name_H-M   'P 1'
#
loop_
_entity.id
_entity.type
_entity.pdbx_description
1 polymer ?
#
loop_
_entity_poly.entity_id
_entity_poly.type
_entity_poly.pdbx_seq_one_letter_code
_entity_poly.pdbx_strand_id
1 'polypeptide(L)'
;MREISREPNNQGFLLKAIREAGNELAEELYSAGPRESRHIWPDGWSYLLIAAHVRDHEEMTLSYVERILSRRSPHLEAVDTERVLDEPSLVSEEIDRLVTEFIYLRRQTAYLLYDLPPSAWERTGIHEYRGPCSVLQLARELNQHDLEHLWQVRRMRDSALKTGRQR
;
A
#
# COMPACT_ATOMS: atom_id res chain seq x y z
N MET A 1 10.83 -15.88 39.53
CA MET A 1 11.41 -14.84 38.65
C MET A 1 11.05 -15.25 37.23
N ARG A 2 10.08 -14.58 36.57
CA ARG A 2 9.74 -14.85 35.17
C ARG A 2 10.77 -14.11 34.31
N GLU A 3 11.57 -14.82 33.56
CA GLU A 3 12.37 -14.26 32.48
C GLU A 3 11.41 -13.62 31.47
N ILE A 4 11.47 -12.32 31.39
CA ILE A 4 10.85 -11.56 30.29
C ILE A 4 11.83 -11.72 29.12
N SER A 5 11.58 -12.73 28.27
CA SER A 5 12.28 -12.84 27.00
C SER A 5 11.90 -11.60 26.15
N ARG A 6 12.79 -10.62 26.10
CA ARG A 6 12.73 -9.51 25.16
C ARG A 6 13.17 -10.00 23.79
N GLU A 7 12.37 -10.83 23.15
CA GLU A 7 12.44 -10.96 21.70
C GLU A 7 12.05 -9.58 21.13
N PRO A 8 12.83 -8.99 20.22
CA PRO A 8 12.43 -7.74 19.58
C PRO A 8 11.08 -7.96 18.91
N ASN A 9 10.09 -7.16 19.26
CA ASN A 9 8.75 -7.22 18.68
C ASN A 9 8.82 -6.79 17.21
N ASN A 10 9.22 -7.73 16.34
CA ASN A 10 9.35 -7.50 14.90
C ASN A 10 8.05 -7.02 14.28
N GLN A 11 6.88 -7.41 14.83
CA GLN A 11 5.58 -6.93 14.35
C GLN A 11 5.37 -5.45 14.69
N GLY A 12 5.80 -4.99 15.85
CA GLY A 12 5.73 -3.57 16.22
C GLY A 12 6.56 -2.67 15.31
N PHE A 13 7.77 -3.12 14.92
CA PHE A 13 8.60 -2.41 13.94
C PHE A 13 7.97 -2.42 12.55
N LEU A 14 7.39 -3.55 12.12
CA LEU A 14 6.70 -3.64 10.84
C LEU A 14 5.49 -2.72 10.78
N LEU A 15 4.67 -2.67 11.84
CA LEU A 15 3.52 -1.77 11.92
C LEU A 15 3.93 -0.29 11.84
N LYS A 16 5.02 0.06 12.53
CA LYS A 16 5.59 1.41 12.43
C LYS A 16 6.03 1.71 11.00
N ALA A 17 6.76 0.80 10.36
CA ALA A 17 7.23 0.95 8.99
C ALA A 17 6.08 1.12 7.99
N ILE A 18 5.02 0.30 8.08
CA ILE A 18 3.81 0.40 7.25
C ILE A 18 3.15 1.78 7.40
N ARG A 19 3.04 2.29 8.63
CA ARG A 19 2.44 3.61 8.88
C ARG A 19 3.30 4.74 8.32
N GLU A 20 4.60 4.70 8.54
CA GLU A 20 5.54 5.73 8.08
C GLU A 20 5.61 5.74 6.54
N ALA A 21 5.79 4.58 5.89
CA ALA A 21 5.85 4.50 4.44
C ALA A 21 4.55 4.99 3.78
N GLY A 22 3.38 4.59 4.29
CA GLY A 22 2.09 5.05 3.79
C GLY A 22 1.87 6.56 3.97
N ASN A 23 2.26 7.12 5.11
CA ASN A 23 2.16 8.57 5.34
C ASN A 23 3.08 9.35 4.41
N GLU A 24 4.35 8.95 4.27
CA GLU A 24 5.29 9.61 3.38
C GLU A 24 4.83 9.53 1.91
N LEU A 25 4.33 8.36 1.47
CA LEU A 25 3.78 8.20 0.12
C LEU A 25 2.58 9.13 -0.11
N ALA A 26 1.67 9.22 0.85
CA ALA A 26 0.53 10.11 0.78
C ALA A 26 0.94 11.59 0.71
N GLU A 27 1.92 12.03 1.51
CA GLU A 27 2.44 13.40 1.49
C GLU A 27 3.04 13.75 0.12
N GLU A 28 3.83 12.85 -0.46
CA GLU A 28 4.40 13.04 -1.80
C GLU A 28 3.30 13.14 -2.87
N LEU A 29 2.28 12.28 -2.83
CA LEU A 29 1.16 12.30 -3.77
C LEU A 29 0.30 13.56 -3.62
N TYR A 30 0.02 14.04 -2.39
CA TYR A 30 -0.70 15.29 -2.15
C TYR A 30 0.07 16.52 -2.64
N SER A 31 1.40 16.45 -2.71
CA SER A 31 2.21 17.56 -3.17
C SER A 31 2.09 17.83 -4.68
N ALA A 32 1.58 16.86 -5.45
CA ALA A 32 1.42 16.98 -6.89
C ALA A 32 0.27 17.93 -7.25
N GLY A 33 0.57 18.98 -8.01
CA GLY A 33 -0.46 19.90 -8.51
C GLY A 33 -1.40 19.20 -9.51
N PRO A 34 -2.61 19.79 -9.78
CA PRO A 34 -3.63 19.16 -10.62
C PRO A 34 -3.18 18.79 -12.04
N ARG A 35 -2.27 19.57 -12.63
CA ARG A 35 -1.70 19.28 -13.95
C ARG A 35 -0.60 18.24 -13.88
N GLU A 36 0.26 18.34 -12.87
CA GLU A 36 1.38 17.45 -12.66
C GLU A 36 0.90 16.03 -12.31
N SER A 37 -0.16 15.91 -11.50
CA SER A 37 -0.72 14.63 -11.12
C SER A 37 -1.19 13.77 -12.29
N ARG A 38 -1.54 14.39 -13.42
CA ARG A 38 -2.01 13.73 -14.66
C ARG A 38 -0.94 13.54 -15.72
N HIS A 39 0.28 14.06 -15.49
CA HIS A 39 1.38 13.88 -16.43
C HIS A 39 1.80 12.40 -16.49
N ILE A 40 1.74 11.82 -17.71
CA ILE A 40 2.20 10.44 -17.94
C ILE A 40 3.72 10.46 -18.15
N TRP A 41 4.42 9.72 -17.32
CA TRP A 41 5.86 9.53 -17.40
C TRP A 41 6.25 8.44 -18.41
N PRO A 42 7.52 8.34 -18.84
CA PRO A 42 7.95 7.36 -19.86
C PRO A 42 7.66 5.88 -19.49
N ASP A 43 7.52 5.57 -18.22
CA ASP A 43 7.14 4.26 -17.72
C ASP A 43 5.63 3.97 -17.75
N GLY A 44 4.82 4.92 -18.25
CA GLY A 44 3.38 4.82 -18.37
C GLY A 44 2.59 5.26 -17.12
N TRP A 45 3.27 5.60 -16.04
CA TRP A 45 2.64 6.00 -14.79
C TRP A 45 2.45 7.53 -14.69
N SER A 46 1.49 7.92 -13.83
CA SER A 46 1.32 9.28 -13.32
C SER A 46 1.10 9.23 -11.81
N TYR A 47 1.20 10.36 -11.12
CA TYR A 47 0.85 10.42 -9.68
C TYR A 47 -0.60 9.98 -9.43
N LEU A 48 -1.52 10.35 -10.33
CA LEU A 48 -2.93 9.95 -10.25
C LEU A 48 -3.09 8.42 -10.34
N LEU A 49 -2.40 7.79 -11.30
CA LEU A 49 -2.44 6.33 -11.47
C LEU A 49 -1.80 5.60 -10.30
N ILE A 50 -0.70 6.14 -9.75
CA ILE A 50 -0.07 5.58 -8.54
C ILE A 50 -1.04 5.70 -7.35
N ALA A 51 -1.70 6.86 -7.16
CA ALA A 51 -2.66 7.03 -6.08
C ALA A 51 -3.83 6.04 -6.16
N ALA A 52 -4.38 5.81 -7.37
CA ALA A 52 -5.42 4.80 -7.58
C ALA A 52 -4.91 3.38 -7.30
N HIS A 53 -3.72 3.05 -7.80
CA HIS A 53 -3.11 1.73 -7.64
C HIS A 53 -2.83 1.40 -6.17
N VAL A 54 -2.22 2.31 -5.42
CA VAL A 54 -1.92 2.06 -3.99
C VAL A 54 -3.19 2.00 -3.14
N ARG A 55 -4.24 2.77 -3.49
CA ARG A 55 -5.56 2.66 -2.88
C ARG A 55 -6.16 1.27 -3.10
N ASP A 56 -6.16 0.78 -4.35
CA ASP A 56 -6.72 -0.53 -4.72
C ASP A 56 -5.93 -1.68 -4.07
N HIS A 57 -4.59 -1.56 -4.03
CA HIS A 57 -3.74 -2.54 -3.38
C HIS A 57 -3.97 -2.59 -1.86
N GLU A 58 -4.19 -1.44 -1.22
CA GLU A 58 -4.55 -1.36 0.20
C GLU A 58 -5.89 -2.04 0.48
N GLU A 59 -6.92 -1.75 -0.33
CA GLU A 59 -8.25 -2.34 -0.20
C GLU A 59 -8.20 -3.86 -0.34
N MET A 60 -7.46 -4.36 -1.33
CA MET A 60 -7.22 -5.79 -1.54
C MET A 60 -6.55 -6.41 -0.31
N THR A 61 -5.46 -5.80 0.18
CA THR A 61 -4.70 -6.32 1.33
C THR A 61 -5.56 -6.35 2.58
N LEU A 62 -6.30 -5.28 2.88
CA LEU A 62 -7.23 -5.22 3.99
C LEU A 62 -8.27 -6.34 3.91
N SER A 63 -8.90 -6.52 2.76
CA SER A 63 -9.89 -7.59 2.52
C SER A 63 -9.29 -8.99 2.75
N TYR A 64 -8.06 -9.23 2.29
CA TYR A 64 -7.40 -10.52 2.52
C TYR A 64 -7.13 -10.78 3.99
N VAL A 65 -6.60 -9.78 4.71
CA VAL A 65 -6.33 -9.89 6.15
C VAL A 65 -7.63 -10.15 6.92
N GLU A 66 -8.70 -9.40 6.68
CA GLU A 66 -10.01 -9.60 7.30
C GLU A 66 -10.55 -11.03 7.07
N ARG A 67 -10.44 -11.53 5.85
CA ARG A 67 -10.89 -12.89 5.50
C ARG A 67 -10.07 -13.96 6.21
N ILE A 68 -8.74 -13.81 6.29
CA ILE A 68 -7.85 -14.74 7.00
C ILE A 68 -8.17 -14.75 8.49
N LEU A 69 -8.44 -13.59 9.08
CA LEU A 69 -8.74 -13.46 10.50
C LEU A 69 -10.13 -14.00 10.87
N SER A 70 -11.11 -13.86 9.97
CA SER A 70 -12.49 -14.27 10.22
C SER A 70 -12.81 -15.71 9.82
N ARG A 71 -12.03 -16.34 8.93
CA ARG A 71 -12.30 -17.67 8.38
C ARG A 71 -11.09 -18.60 8.53
N ARG A 72 -11.33 -19.90 8.42
CA ARG A 72 -10.26 -20.90 8.43
C ARG A 72 -9.79 -21.15 6.99
N SER A 73 -8.53 -20.80 6.70
CA SER A 73 -7.88 -20.97 5.40
C SER A 73 -8.76 -20.51 4.21
N PRO A 74 -9.20 -19.24 4.19
CA PRO A 74 -10.08 -18.75 3.15
C PRO A 74 -9.38 -18.76 1.80
N HIS A 75 -10.15 -18.93 0.71
CA HIS A 75 -9.68 -18.66 -0.63
C HIS A 75 -9.53 -17.16 -0.86
N LEU A 76 -8.40 -16.73 -1.41
CA LEU A 76 -8.08 -15.36 -1.76
C LEU A 76 -7.98 -15.27 -3.28
N GLU A 77 -8.98 -14.67 -3.90
CA GLU A 77 -9.04 -14.45 -5.34
C GLU A 77 -7.96 -13.47 -5.77
N ALA A 78 -7.33 -13.70 -6.91
CA ALA A 78 -6.38 -12.76 -7.47
C ALA A 78 -7.09 -11.46 -7.88
N VAL A 79 -6.52 -10.33 -7.51
CA VAL A 79 -7.00 -9.00 -7.90
C VAL A 79 -5.91 -8.33 -8.72
N ASP A 80 -6.28 -7.87 -9.92
CA ASP A 80 -5.40 -7.08 -10.77
C ASP A 80 -5.47 -5.60 -10.34
N THR A 81 -4.49 -5.15 -9.57
CA THR A 81 -4.40 -3.75 -9.15
C THR A 81 -3.69 -2.85 -10.17
N GLU A 82 -3.07 -3.44 -11.21
CA GLU A 82 -2.46 -2.68 -12.32
C GLU A 82 -3.49 -2.29 -13.39
N ARG A 83 -4.72 -2.80 -13.33
CA ARG A 83 -5.81 -2.41 -14.23
C ARG A 83 -6.05 -0.89 -14.30
N VAL A 84 -5.59 -0.13 -13.30
CA VAL A 84 -5.67 1.33 -13.29
C VAL A 84 -4.98 1.98 -14.50
N LEU A 85 -4.01 1.30 -15.12
CA LEU A 85 -3.33 1.79 -16.31
C LEU A 85 -4.26 1.87 -17.53
N ASP A 86 -5.30 1.04 -17.56
CA ASP A 86 -6.26 0.93 -18.66
C ASP A 86 -7.67 1.44 -18.26
N GLU A 87 -7.81 2.12 -17.11
CA GLU A 87 -9.10 2.53 -16.56
C GLU A 87 -9.47 3.96 -16.99
N PRO A 88 -10.36 4.13 -18.02
CA PRO A 88 -10.71 5.45 -18.54
C PRO A 88 -11.42 6.37 -17.52
N SER A 89 -12.10 5.79 -16.52
CA SER A 89 -12.84 6.55 -15.51
C SER A 89 -11.92 7.39 -14.62
N LEU A 90 -10.65 6.99 -14.46
CA LEU A 90 -9.67 7.72 -13.67
C LEU A 90 -9.33 9.10 -14.22
N VAL A 91 -9.61 9.37 -15.50
CA VAL A 91 -9.39 10.71 -16.11
C VAL A 91 -10.20 11.80 -15.39
N SER A 92 -11.35 11.48 -14.85
CA SER A 92 -12.22 12.41 -14.11
C SER A 92 -11.97 12.42 -12.59
N GLU A 93 -11.14 11.52 -12.06
CA GLU A 93 -10.86 11.44 -10.62
C GLU A 93 -9.90 12.55 -10.15
N GLU A 94 -10.04 12.95 -8.90
CA GLU A 94 -9.16 13.90 -8.23
C GLU A 94 -8.17 13.15 -7.34
N ILE A 95 -6.88 13.49 -7.46
CA ILE A 95 -5.81 12.81 -6.71
C ILE A 95 -6.02 12.89 -5.20
N ASP A 96 -6.49 14.03 -4.70
CA ASP A 96 -6.75 14.25 -3.26
C ASP A 96 -7.79 13.28 -2.72
N ARG A 97 -8.80 12.95 -3.52
CA ARG A 97 -9.81 11.95 -3.15
C ARG A 97 -9.19 10.56 -3.03
N LEU A 98 -8.43 10.14 -4.03
CA LEU A 98 -7.77 8.82 -4.05
C LEU A 98 -6.80 8.66 -2.89
N VAL A 99 -5.99 9.69 -2.60
CA VAL A 99 -5.06 9.67 -1.47
C VAL A 99 -5.79 9.67 -0.13
N THR A 100 -6.91 10.39 -0.02
CA THR A 100 -7.76 10.37 1.19
C THR A 100 -8.34 8.97 1.43
N GLU A 101 -8.84 8.31 0.39
CA GLU A 101 -9.34 6.93 0.45
C GLU A 101 -8.23 5.96 0.85
N PHE A 102 -7.03 6.08 0.25
CA PHE A 102 -5.85 5.29 0.62
C PHE A 102 -5.50 5.41 2.10
N ILE A 103 -5.41 6.63 2.63
CA ILE A 103 -5.10 6.87 4.06
C ILE A 103 -6.20 6.30 4.96
N TYR A 104 -7.46 6.42 4.56
CA TYR A 104 -8.57 5.86 5.32
C TYR A 104 -8.46 4.34 5.43
N LEU A 105 -8.24 3.64 4.31
CA LEU A 105 -8.04 2.19 4.27
C LEU A 105 -6.79 1.77 5.07
N ARG A 106 -5.68 2.50 4.94
CA ARG A 106 -4.45 2.26 5.70
C ARG A 106 -4.67 2.33 7.21
N ARG A 107 -5.47 3.26 7.67
CA ARG A 107 -5.82 3.35 9.11
C ARG A 107 -6.59 2.12 9.56
N GLN A 108 -7.49 1.59 8.74
CA GLN A 108 -8.22 0.36 9.05
C GLN A 108 -7.28 -0.85 9.09
N THR A 109 -6.40 -1.00 8.10
CA THR A 109 -5.38 -2.07 8.10
C THR A 109 -4.47 -1.98 9.33
N ALA A 110 -3.95 -0.79 9.62
CA ALA A 110 -3.08 -0.58 10.78
C ALA A 110 -3.79 -0.88 12.11
N TYR A 111 -5.06 -0.47 12.25
CA TYR A 111 -5.87 -0.77 13.42
C TYR A 111 -6.12 -2.27 13.58
N LEU A 112 -6.46 -2.95 12.48
CA LEU A 112 -6.70 -4.39 12.47
C LEU A 112 -5.45 -5.19 12.88
N LEU A 113 -4.28 -4.76 12.43
CA LEU A 113 -3.01 -5.43 12.73
C LEU A 113 -2.46 -5.11 14.13
N TYR A 114 -2.86 -3.98 14.73
CA TYR A 114 -2.25 -3.46 15.96
C TYR A 114 -2.43 -4.39 17.17
N ASP A 115 -3.62 -4.96 17.34
CA ASP A 115 -3.97 -5.80 18.49
C ASP A 115 -3.94 -7.30 18.19
N LEU A 116 -3.29 -7.72 17.11
CA LEU A 116 -3.23 -9.14 16.77
C LEU A 116 -2.30 -9.90 17.72
N PRO A 117 -2.79 -11.01 18.30
CA PRO A 117 -1.91 -11.92 19.03
C PRO A 117 -0.89 -12.56 18.09
N PRO A 118 0.29 -12.97 18.59
CA PRO A 118 1.35 -13.56 17.75
C PRO A 118 0.87 -14.70 16.85
N SER A 119 -0.03 -15.56 17.32
CA SER A 119 -0.59 -16.67 16.54
C SER A 119 -1.46 -16.22 15.36
N ALA A 120 -2.06 -15.04 15.42
CA ALA A 120 -2.89 -14.54 14.33
C ALA A 120 -2.05 -14.09 13.12
N TRP A 121 -0.82 -13.63 13.34
CA TRP A 121 0.11 -13.27 12.26
C TRP A 121 0.49 -14.46 11.39
N GLU A 122 0.49 -15.67 11.94
CA GLU A 122 0.81 -16.92 11.23
C GLU A 122 -0.40 -17.54 10.53
N ARG A 123 -1.61 -17.02 10.74
CA ARG A 123 -2.80 -17.51 10.04
C ARG A 123 -2.68 -17.27 8.55
N THR A 124 -3.18 -18.22 7.75
CA THR A 124 -3.04 -18.21 6.28
C THR A 124 -4.39 -18.25 5.58
N GLY A 125 -4.44 -17.59 4.42
CA GLY A 125 -5.40 -17.86 3.35
C GLY A 125 -4.71 -18.54 2.19
N ILE A 126 -5.48 -19.05 1.23
CA ILE A 126 -4.97 -19.73 0.03
C ILE A 126 -5.21 -18.80 -1.16
N HIS A 127 -4.15 -18.14 -1.61
CA HIS A 127 -4.20 -17.30 -2.80
C HIS A 127 -4.25 -18.16 -4.06
N GLU A 128 -5.08 -17.75 -5.03
CA GLU A 128 -5.38 -18.49 -6.26
C GLU A 128 -4.13 -18.97 -7.02
N TYR A 129 -3.11 -18.10 -7.14
CA TYR A 129 -1.89 -18.42 -7.91
C TYR A 129 -0.64 -18.64 -7.06
N ARG A 130 -0.65 -18.16 -5.79
CA ARG A 130 0.55 -18.14 -4.93
C ARG A 130 0.51 -19.22 -3.83
N GLY A 131 -0.66 -19.85 -3.64
CA GLY A 131 -0.86 -20.79 -2.55
C GLY A 131 -0.99 -20.10 -1.18
N PRO A 132 -0.52 -20.73 -0.08
CA PRO A 132 -0.67 -20.19 1.26
C PRO A 132 0.03 -18.83 1.44
N CYS A 133 -0.71 -17.84 1.94
CA CYS A 133 -0.21 -16.52 2.28
C CYS A 133 -0.61 -16.18 3.73
N SER A 134 0.37 -15.89 4.60
CA SER A 134 0.10 -15.51 5.98
C SER A 134 -0.18 -14.01 6.12
N VAL A 135 -0.84 -13.62 7.23
CA VAL A 135 -1.03 -12.20 7.58
C VAL A 135 0.31 -11.48 7.65
N LEU A 136 1.33 -12.09 8.26
CA LEU A 136 2.67 -11.51 8.35
C LEU A 136 3.28 -11.27 6.97
N GLN A 137 3.11 -12.22 6.04
CA GLN A 137 3.61 -12.09 4.68
C GLN A 137 2.91 -10.94 3.95
N LEU A 138 1.57 -10.86 4.01
CA LEU A 138 0.80 -9.78 3.40
C LEU A 138 1.21 -8.40 3.95
N ALA A 139 1.43 -8.29 5.26
CA ALA A 139 1.88 -7.04 5.87
C ALA A 139 3.28 -6.62 5.41
N ARG A 140 4.21 -7.58 5.23
CA ARG A 140 5.55 -7.29 4.69
C ARG A 140 5.49 -6.85 3.24
N GLU A 141 4.68 -7.51 2.43
CA GLU A 141 4.47 -7.17 1.03
C GLU A 141 3.85 -5.77 0.89
N LEU A 142 2.87 -5.44 1.74
CA LEU A 142 2.28 -4.11 1.78
C LEU A 142 3.33 -3.03 2.03
N ASN A 143 4.20 -3.22 3.04
CA ASN A 143 5.28 -2.28 3.32
C ASN A 143 6.26 -2.15 2.16
N GLN A 144 6.65 -3.26 1.54
CA GLN A 144 7.55 -3.26 0.39
C GLN A 144 6.95 -2.53 -0.80
N HIS A 145 5.69 -2.76 -1.10
CA HIS A 145 4.95 -2.11 -2.17
C HIS A 145 4.89 -0.59 -1.99
N ASP A 146 4.61 -0.11 -0.78
CA ASP A 146 4.63 1.32 -0.49
C ASP A 146 6.00 1.96 -0.71
N LEU A 147 7.06 1.30 -0.25
CA LEU A 147 8.42 1.80 -0.43
C LEU A 147 8.82 1.87 -1.90
N GLU A 148 8.41 0.91 -2.72
CA GLU A 148 8.65 0.90 -4.17
C GLU A 148 7.96 2.10 -4.83
N HIS A 149 6.69 2.37 -4.52
CA HIS A 149 5.97 3.51 -5.06
C HIS A 149 6.44 4.86 -4.50
N LEU A 150 6.82 4.92 -3.23
CA LEU A 150 7.44 6.12 -2.65
C LEU A 150 8.72 6.49 -3.40
N TRP A 151 9.56 5.49 -3.70
CA TRP A 151 10.76 5.70 -4.49
C TRP A 151 10.45 6.13 -5.94
N GLN A 152 9.42 5.53 -6.57
CA GLN A 152 8.96 5.90 -7.91
C GLN A 152 8.49 7.36 -7.95
N VAL A 153 7.64 7.78 -7.02
CA VAL A 153 7.12 9.15 -6.91
C VAL A 153 8.26 10.16 -6.71
N ARG A 154 9.22 9.85 -5.84
CA ARG A 154 10.39 10.71 -5.60
C ARG A 154 11.26 10.88 -6.85
N ARG A 155 11.47 9.82 -7.61
CA ARG A 155 12.18 9.89 -8.90
C ARG A 155 11.45 10.76 -9.93
N MET A 156 10.13 10.64 -10.01
CA MET A 156 9.31 11.50 -10.89
C MET A 156 9.48 12.96 -10.52
N ARG A 157 9.36 13.32 -9.24
CA ARG A 157 9.57 14.68 -8.73
C ARG A 157 10.96 15.23 -9.08
N ASP A 158 12.00 14.45 -8.82
CA ASP A 158 13.38 14.88 -9.07
C ASP A 158 13.64 15.11 -10.57
N SER A 159 13.00 14.34 -11.45
CA SER A 159 13.07 14.50 -12.90
C SER A 159 12.34 15.77 -13.36
N ALA A 160 11.18 16.09 -12.77
CA ALA A 160 10.44 17.33 -13.05
C ALA A 160 11.27 18.58 -12.69
N LEU A 161 11.93 18.57 -11.52
CA LEU A 161 12.77 19.67 -11.05
C LEU A 161 13.98 19.93 -11.96
N LYS A 162 14.58 18.86 -12.52
CA LYS A 162 15.70 18.99 -13.46
C LYS A 162 15.25 19.62 -14.79
N THR A 163 14.09 19.24 -15.30
CA THR A 163 13.53 19.76 -16.56
C THR A 163 13.09 21.21 -16.42
N GLY A 164 12.52 21.60 -15.27
CA GLY A 164 12.11 22.99 -15.00
C GLY A 164 13.26 23.99 -14.84
N ARG A 165 14.48 23.51 -14.47
CA ARG A 165 15.68 24.37 -14.36
C ARG A 165 16.38 24.64 -15.69
N GLN A 166 16.01 23.96 -16.76
CA GLN A 166 16.59 24.11 -18.10
C GLN A 166 15.79 25.06 -19.01
N ARG A 167 14.71 25.66 -18.47
CA ARG A 167 13.88 26.66 -19.16
C ARG A 167 14.03 28.03 -18.50
#